data_cf866cd28bac007ba74bb53812731f9c
#
_entry.id   cf866cd28bac007ba74bb53812731f9c
#
_cell.length_a   1.000
_cell.length_b   1.000
_cell.length_c   1.000
_cell.angle_alpha   90.00
_cell.angle_beta   90.00
_cell.angle_gamma   90.00
#
_symmetry.space_group_name_H-M   'P 1'
#
loop_
_entity.id
_entity.type
_entity.pdbx_description
1 polymer ?
#
loop_
_entity_poly.entity_id
_entity_poly.type
_entity_poly.pdbx_seq_one_letter_code
_entity_poly.pdbx_strand_id
1 'polypeptide(L)'
;MGNGKTTLVKEGIAKAINRPFAFIALGGASDSAFFDGHSYTYEGSHWGRIIDILIDSKCMNPIIYFDELDKVSETFKGEEIIHLLTHLTDPSQNSLFQDNYFPGVHIDLSKSLFIFSFNDETKVDRILKDRMYVINTKGFKPEDKIAICNDYILPELMDTFMFNKEDIIFEKEAVEYIIETHTEKEEGVRNLKRCLETIISKINIYNLSQTNSNDKQIPLTFEINNFSIPLTINKERVDSLLSKKEDKFKPPEHMYM
;
A
#
# COMPACT_ATOMS: atom_id res chain seq x y z
N MET A 1 10.80 -0.37 -4.89
CA MET A 1 9.38 -0.43 -4.48
C MET A 1 9.30 -0.30 -2.96
N GLY A 2 8.15 0.15 -2.40
CA GLY A 2 8.00 0.23 -0.94
C GLY A 2 8.63 1.45 -0.26
N ASN A 3 8.94 2.52 -1.01
CA ASN A 3 9.61 3.74 -0.51
C ASN A 3 8.64 4.73 0.18
N GLY A 4 7.44 4.29 0.57
CA GLY A 4 6.49 5.14 1.30
C GLY A 4 5.84 6.26 0.48
N LYS A 5 5.78 6.18 -0.87
CA LYS A 5 5.17 7.22 -1.72
C LYS A 5 3.74 7.56 -1.30
N THR A 6 2.89 6.55 -1.16
CA THR A 6 1.49 6.71 -0.74
C THR A 6 1.39 7.31 0.66
N THR A 7 2.22 6.84 1.60
CA THR A 7 2.26 7.36 2.98
C THR A 7 2.69 8.83 3.00
N LEU A 8 3.70 9.20 2.20
CA LEU A 8 4.17 10.59 2.07
C LEU A 8 3.02 11.51 1.62
N VAL A 9 2.22 11.08 0.65
CA VAL A 9 1.11 11.90 0.16
C VAL A 9 -0.03 11.93 1.17
N LYS A 10 -0.44 10.78 1.69
CA LYS A 10 -1.59 10.66 2.60
C LYS A 10 -1.32 11.28 3.97
N GLU A 11 -0.22 10.87 4.60
CA GLU A 11 0.10 11.26 5.98
C GLU A 11 0.94 12.55 6.06
N GLY A 12 1.70 12.85 5.00
CA GLY A 12 2.50 14.06 4.90
C GLY A 12 1.73 15.21 4.23
N ILE A 13 1.63 15.18 2.90
CA ILE A 13 1.11 16.31 2.11
C ILE A 13 -0.34 16.62 2.47
N ALA A 14 -1.23 15.60 2.47
CA ALA A 14 -2.65 15.83 2.69
C ALA A 14 -2.94 16.43 4.07
N LYS A 15 -2.26 15.95 5.11
CA LYS A 15 -2.37 16.50 6.47
C LYS A 15 -1.77 17.91 6.57
N ALA A 16 -0.61 18.15 5.94
CA ALA A 16 0.06 19.44 5.98
C ALA A 16 -0.77 20.57 5.36
N ILE A 17 -1.47 20.30 4.26
CA ILE A 17 -2.33 21.29 3.59
C ILE A 17 -3.81 21.17 3.99
N ASN A 18 -4.13 20.26 4.91
CA ASN A 18 -5.48 20.01 5.43
C ASN A 18 -6.53 19.80 4.33
N ARG A 19 -6.23 18.87 3.38
CA ARG A 19 -7.14 18.52 2.29
C ARG A 19 -7.49 17.04 2.35
N PRO A 20 -8.75 16.67 2.02
CA PRO A 20 -9.14 15.27 1.88
C PRO A 20 -8.27 14.54 0.86
N PHE A 21 -7.94 13.28 1.17
CA PHE A 21 -7.12 12.41 0.34
C PHE A 21 -7.97 11.28 -0.22
N ALA A 22 -7.94 11.11 -1.54
CA ALA A 22 -8.57 10.00 -2.23
C ALA A 22 -7.52 9.17 -2.98
N PHE A 23 -7.65 7.84 -2.91
CA PHE A 23 -6.76 6.88 -3.53
C PHE A 23 -7.44 6.19 -4.70
N ILE A 24 -6.73 6.08 -5.83
CA ILE A 24 -7.13 5.34 -7.02
C ILE A 24 -5.95 4.48 -7.48
N ALA A 25 -6.14 3.15 -7.54
CA ALA A 25 -5.15 2.24 -8.12
C ALA A 25 -5.39 2.12 -9.63
N LEU A 26 -4.40 2.49 -10.43
CA LEU A 26 -4.47 2.37 -11.89
C LEU A 26 -4.09 0.97 -12.38
N GLY A 27 -3.25 0.24 -11.63
CA GLY A 27 -2.74 -1.07 -12.02
C GLY A 27 -3.78 -2.19 -12.21
N GLY A 28 -5.04 -1.95 -11.83
CA GLY A 28 -6.16 -2.87 -12.06
C GLY A 28 -7.31 -2.25 -12.87
N ALA A 29 -7.15 -0.99 -13.31
CA ALA A 29 -8.17 -0.30 -14.07
C ALA A 29 -8.21 -0.84 -15.51
N SER A 30 -9.36 -1.33 -15.92
CA SER A 30 -9.59 -1.94 -17.24
C SER A 30 -10.46 -1.08 -18.18
N ASP A 31 -11.03 0.03 -17.67
CA ASP A 31 -11.99 0.83 -18.41
C ASP A 31 -11.97 2.28 -17.91
N SER A 32 -12.02 3.25 -18.83
CA SER A 32 -12.13 4.68 -18.50
C SER A 32 -13.44 5.02 -17.83
N ALA A 33 -14.52 4.29 -18.15
CA ALA A 33 -15.83 4.48 -17.55
C ALA A 33 -15.86 4.27 -16.02
N PHE A 34 -14.87 3.56 -15.46
CA PHE A 34 -14.68 3.52 -14.01
C PHE A 34 -14.43 4.91 -13.42
N PHE A 35 -13.77 5.80 -14.17
CA PHE A 35 -13.39 7.15 -13.70
C PHE A 35 -14.43 8.20 -14.02
N ASP A 36 -14.97 8.19 -15.26
CA ASP A 36 -15.85 9.21 -15.83
C ASP A 36 -17.29 8.76 -16.04
N GLY A 37 -17.65 7.55 -15.54
CA GLY A 37 -19.01 7.04 -15.55
C GLY A 37 -19.47 6.43 -16.86
N HIS A 38 -20.62 5.78 -16.80
CA HIS A 38 -21.34 5.24 -17.95
C HIS A 38 -22.48 6.15 -18.39
N SER A 39 -22.76 6.19 -19.68
CA SER A 39 -23.93 6.94 -20.16
C SER A 39 -25.21 6.49 -19.44
N TYR A 40 -26.01 7.43 -18.97
CA TYR A 40 -27.25 7.18 -18.22
C TYR A 40 -28.29 6.37 -18.98
N THR A 41 -28.10 6.15 -20.27
CA THR A 41 -29.02 5.35 -21.12
C THR A 41 -28.89 3.84 -20.93
N TYR A 42 -27.84 3.37 -20.26
CA TYR A 42 -27.63 1.94 -20.00
C TYR A 42 -28.25 1.53 -18.67
N GLU A 43 -28.89 0.37 -18.64
CA GLU A 43 -29.38 -0.21 -17.39
C GLU A 43 -28.21 -0.51 -16.44
N GLY A 44 -28.35 -0.08 -15.17
CA GLY A 44 -27.28 -0.21 -14.18
C GLY A 44 -26.15 0.81 -14.30
N SER A 45 -26.28 1.84 -15.16
CA SER A 45 -25.30 2.91 -15.26
C SER A 45 -25.23 3.74 -13.99
N HIS A 46 -24.06 4.24 -13.69
CA HIS A 46 -23.79 5.16 -12.58
C HIS A 46 -22.64 6.10 -12.95
N TRP A 47 -22.46 7.14 -12.15
CA TRP A 47 -21.37 8.09 -12.30
C TRP A 47 -20.01 7.47 -11.99
N GLY A 48 -18.96 8.16 -12.39
CA GLY A 48 -17.57 7.69 -12.24
C GLY A 48 -16.97 7.95 -10.86
N ARG A 49 -15.84 7.32 -10.62
CA ARG A 49 -15.10 7.41 -9.35
C ARG A 49 -14.68 8.84 -8.99
N ILE A 50 -14.45 9.70 -9.98
CA ILE A 50 -14.11 11.11 -9.74
C ILE A 50 -15.24 11.83 -9.01
N ILE A 51 -16.48 11.59 -9.42
CA ILE A 51 -17.66 12.16 -8.76
C ILE A 51 -17.83 11.59 -7.35
N ASP A 52 -17.66 10.28 -7.16
CA ASP A 52 -17.68 9.68 -5.81
C ASP A 52 -16.70 10.36 -4.86
N ILE A 53 -15.48 10.63 -5.33
CA ILE A 53 -14.46 11.32 -4.55
C ILE A 53 -14.91 12.72 -4.13
N LEU A 54 -15.54 13.47 -5.02
CA LEU A 54 -16.05 14.79 -4.68
C LEU A 54 -17.20 14.73 -3.67
N ILE A 55 -18.09 13.74 -3.80
CA ILE A 55 -19.19 13.50 -2.86
C ILE A 55 -18.65 13.11 -1.49
N ASP A 56 -17.73 12.14 -1.44
CA ASP A 56 -17.13 11.61 -0.20
C ASP A 56 -16.32 12.70 0.54
N SER A 57 -15.53 13.46 -0.23
CA SER A 57 -14.68 14.53 0.32
C SER A 57 -15.45 15.79 0.70
N LYS A 58 -16.67 15.98 0.18
CA LYS A 58 -17.51 17.18 0.37
C LYS A 58 -16.79 18.48 0.04
N CYS A 59 -15.83 18.44 -0.86
CA CYS A 59 -15.07 19.60 -1.31
C CYS A 59 -14.67 19.47 -2.77
N MET A 60 -14.39 20.63 -3.43
CA MET A 60 -13.98 20.69 -4.84
C MET A 60 -12.46 20.73 -5.01
N ASN A 61 -11.70 20.57 -3.93
CA ASN A 61 -10.24 20.65 -3.93
C ASN A 61 -9.55 19.47 -3.21
N PRO A 62 -10.03 18.23 -3.36
CA PRO A 62 -9.37 17.08 -2.77
C PRO A 62 -8.00 16.83 -3.38
N ILE A 63 -7.19 16.02 -2.72
CA ILE A 63 -6.01 15.38 -3.33
C ILE A 63 -6.47 14.07 -3.91
N ILE A 64 -6.30 13.89 -5.22
CA ILE A 64 -6.58 12.64 -5.92
C ILE A 64 -5.24 12.00 -6.27
N TYR A 65 -4.95 10.88 -5.60
CA TYR A 65 -3.69 10.15 -5.77
C TYR A 65 -3.92 8.91 -6.63
N PHE A 66 -3.25 8.89 -7.77
CA PHE A 66 -3.26 7.78 -8.71
C PHE A 66 -2.00 6.93 -8.51
N ASP A 67 -2.16 5.68 -8.10
CA ASP A 67 -1.05 4.77 -7.88
C ASP A 67 -0.81 3.85 -9.08
N GLU A 68 0.46 3.51 -9.29
CA GLU A 68 0.91 2.59 -10.35
C GLU A 68 0.56 3.02 -11.78
N LEU A 69 0.82 4.28 -12.13
CA LEU A 69 0.59 4.82 -13.49
C LEU A 69 1.33 4.01 -14.57
N ASP A 70 2.50 3.47 -14.25
CA ASP A 70 3.32 2.60 -15.12
C ASP A 70 2.72 1.20 -15.34
N LYS A 71 1.58 0.90 -14.72
CA LYS A 71 0.86 -0.37 -14.87
C LYS A 71 -0.41 -0.27 -15.73
N VAL A 72 -0.74 0.92 -16.20
CA VAL A 72 -1.82 1.07 -17.19
C VAL A 72 -1.44 0.28 -18.42
N SER A 73 -2.36 -0.56 -18.91
CA SER A 73 -2.09 -1.47 -20.02
C SER A 73 -1.87 -0.69 -21.34
N GLU A 74 -1.01 -1.23 -22.21
CA GLU A 74 -0.78 -0.71 -23.58
C GLU A 74 -1.90 -1.12 -24.56
N THR A 75 -3.12 -1.36 -24.06
CA THR A 75 -4.29 -1.70 -24.85
C THR A 75 -5.10 -0.44 -25.17
N PHE A 76 -6.01 -0.54 -26.15
CA PHE A 76 -6.93 0.55 -26.49
C PHE A 76 -7.65 1.14 -25.25
N LYS A 77 -8.08 0.29 -24.33
CA LYS A 77 -8.70 0.72 -23.07
C LYS A 77 -7.74 1.45 -22.13
N GLY A 78 -6.48 1.06 -22.13
CA GLY A 78 -5.45 1.78 -21.38
C GLY A 78 -5.16 3.15 -21.99
N GLU A 79 -5.17 3.27 -23.33
CA GLU A 79 -5.05 4.55 -24.01
C GLU A 79 -6.22 5.50 -23.65
N GLU A 80 -7.45 5.00 -23.58
CA GLU A 80 -8.62 5.79 -23.10
C GLU A 80 -8.39 6.34 -21.70
N ILE A 81 -7.84 5.55 -20.78
CA ILE A 81 -7.50 6.00 -19.43
C ILE A 81 -6.43 7.11 -19.48
N ILE A 82 -5.38 6.94 -20.28
CA ILE A 82 -4.32 7.94 -20.44
C ILE A 82 -4.88 9.24 -21.04
N HIS A 83 -5.77 9.15 -22.02
CA HIS A 83 -6.46 10.32 -22.57
C HIS A 83 -7.26 11.06 -21.50
N LEU A 84 -8.05 10.34 -20.70
CA LEU A 84 -8.81 10.92 -19.59
C LEU A 84 -7.88 11.63 -18.60
N LEU A 85 -6.80 10.96 -18.15
CA LEU A 85 -5.83 11.55 -17.22
C LEU A 85 -5.14 12.79 -17.82
N THR A 86 -4.90 12.79 -19.13
CA THR A 86 -4.35 13.93 -19.85
C THR A 86 -5.31 15.13 -19.82
N HIS A 87 -6.63 14.91 -19.98
CA HIS A 87 -7.64 15.95 -19.85
C HIS A 87 -7.74 16.48 -18.41
N LEU A 88 -7.68 15.60 -17.41
CA LEU A 88 -7.72 15.98 -15.99
C LEU A 88 -6.53 16.84 -15.57
N THR A 89 -5.36 16.62 -16.18
CA THR A 89 -4.13 17.36 -15.88
C THR A 89 -3.96 18.63 -16.70
N ASP A 90 -4.80 18.86 -17.72
CA ASP A 90 -4.77 20.06 -18.55
C ASP A 90 -5.52 21.21 -17.89
N PRO A 91 -4.84 22.32 -17.50
CA PRO A 91 -5.50 23.47 -16.89
C PRO A 91 -6.57 24.13 -17.77
N SER A 92 -6.51 23.96 -19.09
CA SER A 92 -7.50 24.51 -20.01
C SER A 92 -8.79 23.68 -20.09
N GLN A 93 -8.74 22.41 -19.68
CA GLN A 93 -9.83 21.43 -19.84
C GLN A 93 -10.40 20.95 -18.51
N ASN A 94 -9.59 20.89 -17.45
CA ASN A 94 -10.01 20.33 -16.16
C ASN A 94 -11.10 21.14 -15.44
N SER A 95 -11.28 22.41 -15.80
CA SER A 95 -12.40 23.24 -15.31
C SER A 95 -13.74 22.89 -15.96
N LEU A 96 -13.72 22.11 -17.04
CA LEU A 96 -14.88 21.71 -17.82
C LEU A 96 -15.04 20.18 -17.84
N PHE A 97 -14.59 19.49 -16.81
CA PHE A 97 -14.75 18.03 -16.69
C PHE A 97 -16.24 17.67 -16.74
N GLN A 98 -16.56 16.68 -17.52
CA GLN A 98 -17.92 16.17 -17.66
C GLN A 98 -17.91 14.66 -17.42
N ASP A 99 -18.75 14.20 -16.49
CA ASP A 99 -19.00 12.79 -16.27
C ASP A 99 -20.06 12.31 -17.27
N ASN A 100 -19.88 11.11 -17.82
CA ASN A 100 -20.78 10.56 -18.85
C ASN A 100 -22.20 10.29 -18.33
N TYR A 101 -22.35 10.11 -17.01
CA TYR A 101 -23.65 9.95 -16.37
C TYR A 101 -24.43 11.27 -16.28
N PHE A 102 -23.73 12.42 -16.25
CA PHE A 102 -24.32 13.75 -16.12
C PHE A 102 -24.04 14.61 -17.37
N PRO A 103 -24.63 14.26 -18.54
CA PRO A 103 -24.36 15.00 -19.76
C PRO A 103 -24.79 16.48 -19.63
N GLY A 104 -23.92 17.37 -20.05
CA GLY A 104 -24.15 18.82 -19.99
C GLY A 104 -23.86 19.48 -18.64
N VAL A 105 -23.44 18.70 -17.62
CA VAL A 105 -23.01 19.25 -16.33
C VAL A 105 -21.49 19.33 -16.31
N HIS A 106 -20.96 20.57 -16.26
CA HIS A 106 -19.52 20.80 -16.13
C HIS A 106 -19.11 20.91 -14.67
N ILE A 107 -18.03 20.25 -14.32
CA ILE A 107 -17.48 20.18 -12.97
C ILE A 107 -16.06 20.76 -13.01
N ASP A 108 -15.81 21.76 -12.18
CA ASP A 108 -14.51 22.41 -12.10
C ASP A 108 -13.55 21.63 -11.20
N LEU A 109 -12.62 20.90 -11.80
CA LEU A 109 -11.55 20.17 -11.10
C LEU A 109 -10.24 20.94 -11.01
N SER A 110 -10.19 22.21 -11.47
CA SER A 110 -8.95 23.02 -11.51
C SER A 110 -8.31 23.24 -10.14
N LYS A 111 -9.08 23.11 -9.06
CA LYS A 111 -8.60 23.27 -7.69
C LYS A 111 -8.18 21.95 -7.03
N SER A 112 -8.46 20.82 -7.66
CA SER A 112 -8.02 19.51 -7.21
C SER A 112 -6.52 19.36 -7.42
N LEU A 113 -5.85 18.64 -6.52
CA LEU A 113 -4.44 18.30 -6.65
C LEU A 113 -4.31 16.87 -7.13
N PHE A 114 -3.84 16.69 -8.36
CA PHE A 114 -3.57 15.38 -8.92
C PHE A 114 -2.13 14.95 -8.63
N ILE A 115 -1.95 13.80 -8.02
CA ILE A 115 -0.64 13.23 -7.72
C ILE A 115 -0.59 11.82 -8.30
N PHE A 116 0.45 11.55 -9.07
CA PHE A 116 0.67 10.24 -9.71
C PHE A 116 1.90 9.57 -9.12
N SER A 117 1.84 8.26 -8.93
CA SER A 117 3.03 7.47 -8.60
C SER A 117 3.32 6.46 -9.70
N PHE A 118 4.59 6.25 -9.95
CA PHE A 118 5.09 5.21 -10.85
C PHE A 118 6.46 4.74 -10.38
N ASN A 119 6.88 3.58 -10.84
CA ASN A 119 8.19 3.01 -10.54
C ASN A 119 9.09 3.01 -11.79
N ASP A 120 8.51 2.88 -12.97
CA ASP A 120 9.21 2.86 -14.24
C ASP A 120 8.77 4.05 -15.09
N GLU A 121 9.63 5.06 -15.16
CA GLU A 121 9.39 6.29 -15.91
C GLU A 121 9.27 6.06 -17.43
N THR A 122 9.88 4.99 -17.94
CA THR A 122 9.88 4.68 -19.38
C THR A 122 8.53 4.19 -19.89
N LYS A 123 7.65 3.72 -18.98
CA LYS A 123 6.31 3.23 -19.29
C LYS A 123 5.23 4.30 -19.13
N VAL A 124 5.60 5.49 -18.69
CA VAL A 124 4.65 6.61 -18.56
C VAL A 124 4.52 7.30 -19.91
N ASP A 125 3.26 7.55 -20.31
CA ASP A 125 2.97 8.27 -21.55
C ASP A 125 3.66 9.65 -21.54
N ARG A 126 4.27 10.00 -22.69
CA ARG A 126 5.07 11.22 -22.81
C ARG A 126 4.24 12.48 -22.67
N ILE A 127 3.03 12.51 -23.24
CA ILE A 127 2.16 13.69 -23.23
C ILE A 127 1.67 13.97 -21.82
N LEU A 128 1.28 12.91 -21.10
CA LEU A 128 0.88 13.00 -19.71
C LEU A 128 2.05 13.42 -18.82
N LYS A 129 3.25 12.86 -19.05
CA LYS A 129 4.46 13.21 -18.29
C LYS A 129 4.88 14.65 -18.46
N ASP A 130 4.78 15.22 -19.66
CA ASP A 130 5.12 16.63 -19.93
C ASP A 130 4.24 17.63 -19.14
N ARG A 131 3.11 17.17 -18.61
CA ARG A 131 2.19 17.96 -17.75
C ARG A 131 2.43 17.78 -16.26
N MET A 132 3.41 16.95 -15.87
CA MET A 132 3.71 16.63 -14.49
C MET A 132 5.02 17.27 -14.03
N TYR A 133 5.06 17.66 -12.76
CA TYR A 133 6.31 17.92 -12.07
C TYR A 133 6.83 16.62 -11.45
N VAL A 134 7.92 16.09 -11.96
CA VAL A 134 8.46 14.79 -11.54
C VAL A 134 9.38 14.97 -10.32
N ILE A 135 9.09 14.23 -9.25
CA ILE A 135 9.89 14.17 -8.03
C ILE A 135 10.42 12.74 -7.86
N ASN A 136 11.73 12.60 -7.91
CA ASN A 136 12.37 11.30 -7.71
C ASN A 136 12.55 10.98 -6.22
N THR A 137 11.98 9.86 -5.76
CA THR A 137 12.19 9.34 -4.42
C THR A 137 13.34 8.32 -4.42
N LYS A 138 14.34 8.53 -3.56
CA LYS A 138 15.47 7.59 -3.40
C LYS A 138 15.07 6.44 -2.48
N GLY A 139 15.77 5.32 -2.62
CA GLY A 139 15.71 4.23 -1.63
C GLY A 139 16.25 4.67 -0.27
N PHE A 140 15.86 3.96 0.78
CA PHE A 140 16.35 4.21 2.14
C PHE A 140 17.70 3.55 2.38
N LYS A 141 18.58 4.24 3.07
CA LYS A 141 19.83 3.64 3.61
C LYS A 141 19.49 2.68 4.77
N PRO A 142 20.37 1.73 5.10
CA PRO A 142 20.13 0.83 6.24
C PRO A 142 19.84 1.57 7.55
N GLU A 143 20.53 2.66 7.82
CA GLU A 143 20.32 3.50 9.00
C GLU A 143 18.93 4.13 9.02
N ASP A 144 18.45 4.63 7.86
CA ASP A 144 17.11 5.19 7.72
C ASP A 144 16.03 4.11 7.96
N LYS A 145 16.27 2.87 7.47
CA LYS A 145 15.34 1.75 7.67
C LYS A 145 15.22 1.37 9.14
N ILE A 146 16.32 1.40 9.90
CA ILE A 146 16.33 1.15 11.35
C ILE A 146 15.53 2.24 12.07
N ALA A 147 15.73 3.51 11.72
CA ALA A 147 14.98 4.62 12.30
C ALA A 147 13.48 4.48 11.98
N ILE A 148 13.12 4.22 10.72
CA ILE A 148 11.72 3.99 10.31
C ILE A 148 11.11 2.78 11.04
N CYS A 149 11.89 1.71 11.24
CA CYS A 149 11.47 0.54 11.98
C CYS A 149 11.06 0.90 13.42
N ASN A 150 11.95 1.59 14.14
CA ASN A 150 11.77 1.89 15.57
C ASN A 150 10.73 2.97 15.81
N ASP A 151 10.71 4.04 14.98
CA ASP A 151 9.89 5.21 15.23
C ASP A 151 8.46 5.07 14.67
N TYR A 152 8.27 4.22 13.64
CA TYR A 152 6.99 4.13 12.95
C TYR A 152 6.44 2.70 12.85
N ILE A 153 7.23 1.72 12.36
CA ILE A 153 6.72 0.38 12.06
C ILE A 153 6.40 -0.39 13.34
N LEU A 154 7.35 -0.46 14.27
CA LEU A 154 7.16 -1.19 15.52
C LEU A 154 6.02 -0.61 16.37
N PRO A 155 5.93 0.72 16.59
CA PRO A 155 4.79 1.30 17.32
C PRO A 155 3.44 1.00 16.67
N GLU A 156 3.33 1.09 15.33
CA GLU A 156 2.10 0.77 14.59
C GLU A 156 1.71 -0.70 14.77
N LEU A 157 2.67 -1.61 14.68
CA LEU A 157 2.42 -3.04 14.84
C LEU A 157 2.07 -3.40 16.28
N MET A 158 2.75 -2.83 17.28
CA MET A 158 2.42 -3.03 18.70
C MET A 158 0.98 -2.61 18.99
N ASP A 159 0.56 -1.44 18.51
CA ASP A 159 -0.81 -0.95 18.67
C ASP A 159 -1.81 -1.88 17.96
N THR A 160 -1.51 -2.32 16.75
CA THR A 160 -2.36 -3.24 15.97
C THR A 160 -2.58 -4.58 16.66
N PHE A 161 -1.55 -5.13 17.29
CA PHE A 161 -1.61 -6.42 18.00
C PHE A 161 -1.92 -6.28 19.50
N MET A 162 -2.21 -5.06 19.98
CA MET A 162 -2.53 -4.75 21.37
C MET A 162 -1.43 -5.12 22.37
N PHE A 163 -0.17 -4.98 21.96
CA PHE A 163 0.99 -5.07 22.85
C PHE A 163 1.42 -3.69 23.34
N ASN A 164 1.94 -3.62 24.57
CA ASN A 164 2.64 -2.43 25.02
C ASN A 164 4.04 -2.36 24.39
N LYS A 165 4.60 -1.16 24.29
CA LYS A 165 5.93 -0.96 23.70
C LYS A 165 7.05 -1.74 24.40
N GLU A 166 6.85 -2.08 25.67
CA GLU A 166 7.83 -2.78 26.50
C GLU A 166 7.66 -4.31 26.42
N ASP A 167 6.55 -4.83 25.86
CA ASP A 167 6.24 -6.24 25.85
C ASP A 167 7.15 -7.02 24.88
N ILE A 168 7.54 -6.41 23.76
CA ILE A 168 8.40 -7.02 22.75
C ILE A 168 9.53 -6.04 22.40
N ILE A 169 10.75 -6.42 22.68
CA ILE A 169 11.94 -5.59 22.49
C ILE A 169 12.80 -6.20 21.37
N PHE A 170 12.97 -5.47 20.28
CA PHE A 170 13.86 -5.87 19.19
C PHE A 170 15.26 -5.32 19.46
N GLU A 171 16.25 -6.19 19.53
CA GLU A 171 17.67 -5.78 19.55
C GLU A 171 18.03 -5.12 18.22
N LYS A 172 18.91 -4.11 18.26
CA LYS A 172 19.35 -3.41 17.06
C LYS A 172 19.95 -4.40 16.03
N GLU A 173 20.79 -5.31 16.52
CA GLU A 173 21.43 -6.35 15.71
C GLU A 173 20.42 -7.32 15.06
N ALA A 174 19.27 -7.53 15.70
CA ALA A 174 18.20 -8.35 15.12
C ALA A 174 17.50 -7.62 13.97
N VAL A 175 17.24 -6.31 14.11
CA VAL A 175 16.67 -5.49 13.03
C VAL A 175 17.63 -5.38 11.85
N GLU A 176 18.92 -5.14 12.11
CA GLU A 176 19.97 -5.13 11.09
C GLU A 176 20.02 -6.47 10.34
N TYR A 177 19.98 -7.57 11.07
CA TYR A 177 19.97 -8.92 10.51
C TYR A 177 18.74 -9.17 9.60
N ILE A 178 17.55 -8.74 10.01
CA ILE A 178 16.36 -8.82 9.16
C ILE A 178 16.56 -8.04 7.86
N ILE A 179 17.09 -6.81 7.95
CA ILE A 179 17.33 -5.95 6.78
C ILE A 179 18.31 -6.61 5.81
N GLU A 180 19.38 -7.22 6.30
CA GLU A 180 20.42 -7.81 5.47
C GLU A 180 20.01 -9.15 4.83
N THR A 181 19.30 -10.01 5.61
CA THR A 181 19.09 -11.41 5.24
C THR A 181 17.70 -11.68 4.68
N HIS A 182 16.67 -10.99 5.19
CA HIS A 182 15.27 -11.30 4.89
C HIS A 182 14.56 -10.30 3.99
N THR A 183 15.18 -9.13 3.67
CA THR A 183 14.53 -8.12 2.82
C THR A 183 15.00 -8.10 1.36
N GLU A 184 15.76 -9.11 0.89
CA GLU A 184 16.16 -9.29 -0.53
C GLU A 184 16.74 -8.02 -1.18
N LYS A 185 17.50 -7.22 -0.44
CA LYS A 185 18.06 -5.93 -0.88
C LYS A 185 17.00 -4.91 -1.34
N GLU A 186 15.79 -4.99 -0.82
CA GLU A 186 14.74 -4.04 -1.12
C GLU A 186 15.19 -2.60 -0.82
N GLU A 187 14.91 -1.68 -1.73
CA GLU A 187 15.19 -0.25 -1.53
C GLU A 187 14.25 0.41 -0.50
N GLY A 188 13.07 -0.15 -0.31
CA GLY A 188 12.05 0.32 0.62
C GLY A 188 12.07 -0.40 1.97
N VAL A 189 10.91 -0.37 2.65
CA VAL A 189 10.68 -1.00 3.96
C VAL A 189 9.47 -1.95 3.97
N ARG A 190 8.91 -2.28 2.79
CA ARG A 190 7.71 -3.15 2.71
C ARG A 190 8.00 -4.56 3.21
N ASN A 191 9.10 -5.16 2.77
CA ASN A 191 9.49 -6.50 3.21
C ASN A 191 9.93 -6.49 4.67
N LEU A 192 10.62 -5.44 5.13
CA LEU A 192 10.95 -5.26 6.54
C LEU A 192 9.67 -5.25 7.40
N LYS A 193 8.67 -4.43 7.04
CA LYS A 193 7.39 -4.40 7.75
C LYS A 193 6.71 -5.77 7.77
N ARG A 194 6.71 -6.48 6.65
CA ARG A 194 6.13 -7.84 6.54
C ARG A 194 6.86 -8.86 7.45
N CYS A 195 8.19 -8.81 7.52
CA CYS A 195 8.96 -9.67 8.41
C CYS A 195 8.62 -9.40 9.88
N LEU A 196 8.60 -8.14 10.30
CA LEU A 196 8.25 -7.73 11.66
C LEU A 196 6.80 -8.13 12.01
N GLU A 197 5.85 -7.88 11.11
CA GLU A 197 4.46 -8.28 11.26
C GLU A 197 4.32 -9.81 11.44
N THR A 198 5.08 -10.59 10.66
CA THR A 198 5.10 -12.05 10.79
C THR A 198 5.63 -12.50 12.15
N ILE A 199 6.71 -11.88 12.65
CA ILE A 199 7.28 -12.18 13.96
C ILE A 199 6.26 -11.86 15.06
N ILE A 200 5.72 -10.65 15.07
CA ILE A 200 4.79 -10.19 16.11
C ILE A 200 3.49 -11.01 16.07
N SER A 201 2.97 -11.32 14.89
CA SER A 201 1.80 -12.18 14.72
C SER A 201 2.02 -13.57 15.32
N LYS A 202 3.18 -14.20 15.08
CA LYS A 202 3.52 -15.51 15.69
C LYS A 202 3.64 -15.42 17.21
N ILE A 203 4.24 -14.35 17.73
CA ILE A 203 4.32 -14.11 19.17
C ILE A 203 2.93 -13.96 19.77
N ASN A 204 2.04 -13.22 19.12
CA ASN A 204 0.67 -13.02 19.57
C ASN A 204 -0.12 -14.34 19.60
N ILE A 205 -0.03 -15.15 18.53
CA ILE A 205 -0.67 -16.47 18.48
C ILE A 205 -0.15 -17.37 19.62
N TYR A 206 1.18 -17.36 19.87
CA TYR A 206 1.78 -18.13 20.93
C TYR A 206 1.30 -17.67 22.32
N ASN A 207 1.26 -16.36 22.56
CA ASN A 207 0.75 -15.76 23.80
C ASN A 207 -0.71 -16.15 24.07
N LEU A 208 -1.57 -16.04 23.04
CA LEU A 208 -2.98 -16.42 23.14
C LEU A 208 -3.16 -17.93 23.38
N SER A 209 -2.31 -18.76 22.80
CA SER A 209 -2.37 -20.23 23.04
C SER A 209 -1.99 -20.62 24.45
N GLN A 210 -1.11 -19.87 25.11
CA GLN A 210 -0.72 -20.10 26.50
C GLN A 210 -1.80 -19.61 27.49
N THR A 211 -2.49 -18.53 27.14
CA THR A 211 -3.50 -17.91 28.04
C THR A 211 -4.82 -18.69 28.04
N ASN A 212 -5.15 -19.38 26.95
CA ASN A 212 -6.40 -20.13 26.78
C ASN A 212 -6.27 -21.64 27.14
N SER A 213 -5.60 -21.98 28.23
CA SER A 213 -5.30 -23.35 28.66
C SER A 213 -6.52 -24.22 29.00
N ASN A 214 -7.76 -23.81 28.72
CA ASN A 214 -8.95 -24.55 29.13
C ASN A 214 -9.60 -25.47 28.07
N ASP A 215 -9.31 -25.35 26.75
CA ASP A 215 -9.83 -26.31 25.78
C ASP A 215 -9.01 -26.33 24.47
N LYS A 216 -8.40 -27.50 24.19
CA LYS A 216 -7.70 -27.86 22.95
C LYS A 216 -6.47 -27.00 22.62
N GLN A 217 -5.31 -27.51 23.01
CA GLN A 217 -4.02 -27.00 22.49
C GLN A 217 -4.08 -26.95 20.95
N ILE A 218 -4.03 -25.75 20.41
CA ILE A 218 -3.89 -25.55 18.96
C ILE A 218 -2.48 -26.04 18.61
N PRO A 219 -2.32 -27.05 17.74
CA PRO A 219 -1.00 -27.50 17.33
C PRO A 219 -0.29 -26.39 16.56
N LEU A 220 0.65 -25.71 17.20
CA LEU A 220 1.48 -24.71 16.55
C LEU A 220 2.62 -25.38 15.79
N THR A 221 2.94 -24.87 14.59
CA THR A 221 4.05 -25.36 13.76
C THR A 221 5.41 -24.83 14.20
N PHE A 222 5.44 -23.97 15.20
CA PHE A 222 6.62 -23.32 15.75
C PHE A 222 6.56 -23.28 17.27
N GLU A 223 7.72 -23.21 17.92
CA GLU A 223 7.87 -23.08 19.38
C GLU A 223 8.74 -21.86 19.69
N ILE A 224 8.41 -21.17 20.78
CA ILE A 224 9.23 -20.06 21.30
C ILE A 224 9.82 -20.52 22.62
N ASN A 225 11.11 -20.81 22.64
CA ASN A 225 11.81 -21.24 23.85
C ASN A 225 11.84 -20.12 24.88
N ASN A 226 11.57 -20.46 26.15
CA ASN A 226 11.55 -19.53 27.28
C ASN A 226 10.68 -18.30 27.01
N PHE A 227 9.43 -18.54 26.59
CA PHE A 227 8.48 -17.46 26.35
C PHE A 227 8.09 -16.78 27.66
N SER A 228 8.35 -15.51 27.76
CA SER A 228 7.87 -14.62 28.84
C SER A 228 7.77 -13.20 28.31
N ILE A 229 6.79 -12.44 28.73
CA ILE A 229 6.69 -11.02 28.43
C ILE A 229 7.31 -10.26 29.63
N PRO A 230 8.26 -9.32 29.40
CA PRO A 230 8.78 -8.83 28.12
C PRO A 230 9.68 -9.83 27.38
N LEU A 231 9.50 -9.90 26.04
CA LEU A 231 10.24 -10.81 25.18
C LEU A 231 11.27 -10.04 24.34
N THR A 232 12.54 -10.39 24.48
CA THR A 232 13.63 -9.81 23.66
C THR A 232 13.84 -10.63 22.39
N ILE A 233 13.85 -9.97 21.24
CA ILE A 233 14.05 -10.59 19.92
C ILE A 233 15.51 -10.39 19.50
N ASN A 234 16.25 -11.48 19.48
CA ASN A 234 17.63 -11.58 18.98
C ASN A 234 17.65 -12.32 17.62
N LYS A 235 18.83 -12.45 17.01
CA LYS A 235 19.02 -13.10 15.70
C LYS A 235 18.48 -14.56 15.66
N GLU A 236 18.73 -15.34 16.71
CA GLU A 236 18.28 -16.75 16.78
C GLU A 236 16.76 -16.86 16.76
N ARG A 237 16.08 -15.97 17.49
CA ARG A 237 14.62 -15.91 17.50
C ARG A 237 14.05 -15.43 16.15
N VAL A 238 14.73 -14.49 15.46
CA VAL A 238 14.37 -14.08 14.11
C VAL A 238 14.38 -15.30 13.17
N ASP A 239 15.45 -16.07 13.16
CA ASP A 239 15.55 -17.27 12.32
C ASP A 239 14.48 -18.31 12.66
N SER A 240 14.21 -18.57 13.93
CA SER A 240 13.18 -19.52 14.35
C SER A 240 11.77 -19.09 13.93
N LEU A 241 11.50 -17.76 13.92
CA LEU A 241 10.19 -17.22 13.63
C LEU A 241 9.99 -16.93 12.13
N LEU A 242 11.04 -16.59 11.36
CA LEU A 242 10.96 -16.32 9.93
C LEU A 242 11.30 -17.53 9.05
N SER A 243 12.00 -18.57 9.59
CA SER A 243 12.28 -19.77 8.81
C SER A 243 10.99 -20.38 8.30
N LYS A 244 10.85 -20.51 6.98
CA LYS A 244 9.89 -21.44 6.37
C LYS A 244 10.38 -22.83 6.75
N LYS A 245 9.70 -23.53 7.67
CA LYS A 245 9.83 -24.99 7.66
C LYS A 245 9.40 -25.41 6.25
N GLU A 246 10.30 -26.01 5.50
CA GLU A 246 9.95 -26.62 4.22
C GLU A 246 8.71 -27.47 4.48
N ASP A 247 7.61 -27.10 3.80
CA ASP A 247 6.39 -27.89 3.86
C ASP A 247 6.73 -29.30 3.37
N LYS A 248 6.88 -30.26 4.30
CA LYS A 248 6.99 -31.68 3.98
C LYS A 248 5.69 -32.25 3.39
N PHE A 249 4.71 -31.41 3.13
CA PHE A 249 3.53 -31.71 2.34
C PHE A 249 3.85 -31.51 0.86
N LYS A 250 4.66 -32.40 0.28
CA LYS A 250 4.53 -32.69 -1.16
C LYS A 250 3.17 -33.36 -1.32
N PRO A 251 2.25 -32.80 -2.13
CA PRO A 251 1.02 -33.51 -2.45
C PRO A 251 1.40 -34.86 -3.08
N PRO A 252 0.69 -35.95 -2.73
CA PRO A 252 0.98 -37.26 -3.29
C PRO A 252 0.97 -37.17 -4.82
N GLU A 253 1.97 -37.74 -5.46
CA GLU A 253 2.18 -37.69 -6.94
C GLU A 253 1.00 -38.25 -7.76
N HIS A 254 -0.01 -38.81 -7.13
CA HIS A 254 -1.18 -39.41 -7.77
C HIS A 254 -2.40 -38.47 -7.92
N MET A 255 -2.28 -37.18 -7.63
CA MET A 255 -3.37 -36.21 -7.81
C MET A 255 -3.43 -35.56 -9.19
N TYR A 256 -2.56 -35.97 -10.10
CA TYR A 256 -2.50 -35.46 -11.50
C TYR A 256 -2.59 -36.62 -12.51
N MET A 257 -3.52 -37.54 -12.33
CA MET A 257 -3.96 -38.44 -13.39
C MET A 257 -5.44 -38.22 -13.66
#